data_306a3067f6703c541e23384094d90093
#
_entry.id   306a3067f6703c541e23384094d90093
#
_cell.length_a   1.000
_cell.length_b   1.000
_cell.length_c   1.000
_cell.angle_alpha   90.00
_cell.angle_beta   90.00
_cell.angle_gamma   90.00
#
_symmetry.space_group_name_H-M   'P 1'
#
loop_
_entity.id
_entity.type
_entity.pdbx_description
1 polymer ?
#
loop_
_entity_poly.entity_id
_entity_poly.type
_entity_poly.pdbx_seq_one_letter_code
_entity_poly.pdbx_strand_id
1 'polypeptide(L)'
;EPVKQGFFKRQAESPAYEGNPGNNNGIIDYGIDLSGCSEQDLIFWDMVTDILDQDTSAIHRAAREKGLNNVIEVYLDTAPALPSLKFRLHNAKPGQDEEFLAAVKTGLKEVSENGVSSDLFHAVLKENRLSDCLTREAPHLGFHISEEIGKYWSTTDKTGYFTLYENCFDTFFQDEKQDILRRLAGDALTPSLSAVVTTVPKPGLAEAMEEEKEQYLKEKKASLSKKEILKLMEDTKDFQIWNQNDQCNLDFLIQPEDLPGPEAEPVISETVLHDIHCLSSAVSLKGIGCYQLFFDISGLAP
;
A
#
# COMPACT_ATOMS: atom_id res chain seq x y z
N GLU A 1 -26.03 5.79 12.24
CA GLU A 1 -25.11 6.95 12.15
C GLU A 1 -23.68 6.46 12.33
N PRO A 2 -22.69 6.96 11.58
CA PRO A 2 -21.30 6.59 11.78
C PRO A 2 -20.82 7.04 13.17
N VAL A 3 -20.07 6.16 13.85
CA VAL A 3 -19.44 6.48 15.13
C VAL A 3 -18.33 7.50 14.87
N LYS A 4 -18.36 8.64 15.56
CA LYS A 4 -17.44 9.76 15.31
C LYS A 4 -16.32 9.86 16.33
N GLN A 5 -16.42 9.18 17.45
CA GLN A 5 -15.42 9.26 18.53
C GLN A 5 -15.35 7.94 19.31
N GLY A 6 -14.17 7.59 19.78
CA GLY A 6 -13.94 6.48 20.68
C GLY A 6 -12.83 5.53 20.25
N PHE A 7 -12.56 4.58 21.13
CA PHE A 7 -11.67 3.44 20.88
C PHE A 7 -12.50 2.16 20.82
N PHE A 8 -12.31 1.37 19.77
CA PHE A 8 -13.04 0.12 19.56
C PHE A 8 -12.08 -1.06 19.48
N LYS A 9 -12.49 -2.16 20.05
CA LYS A 9 -11.77 -3.43 19.97
C LYS A 9 -12.73 -4.50 19.43
N ARG A 10 -12.31 -5.20 18.38
CA ARG A 10 -13.09 -6.26 17.74
C ARG A 10 -12.20 -7.46 17.43
N GLN A 11 -12.76 -8.65 17.59
CA GLN A 11 -12.21 -9.87 17.04
C GLN A 11 -13.01 -10.26 15.79
N ALA A 12 -12.31 -10.66 14.74
CA ALA A 12 -12.86 -11.19 13.50
C ALA A 12 -12.27 -12.58 13.22
N GLU A 13 -12.98 -13.37 12.42
CA GLU A 13 -12.51 -14.67 11.94
C GLU A 13 -12.26 -14.56 10.43
N SER A 14 -11.21 -15.21 9.93
CA SER A 14 -10.94 -15.37 8.51
C SER A 14 -10.78 -16.85 8.17
N PRO A 15 -11.01 -17.27 6.90
CA PRO A 15 -10.63 -18.60 6.46
C PRO A 15 -9.16 -18.89 6.79
N ALA A 16 -8.89 -20.07 7.31
CA ALA A 16 -7.52 -20.53 7.54
C ALA A 16 -6.85 -20.83 6.19
N TYR A 17 -5.55 -20.52 6.09
CA TYR A 17 -4.78 -20.88 4.90
C TYR A 17 -4.50 -22.38 4.89
N GLU A 18 -5.01 -23.08 3.88
CA GLU A 18 -4.93 -24.55 3.79
C GLU A 18 -3.50 -25.10 3.72
N GLY A 19 -2.55 -24.31 3.21
CA GLY A 19 -1.14 -24.68 3.09
C GLY A 19 -0.40 -24.79 4.44
N ASN A 20 -0.99 -24.33 5.54
CA ASN A 20 -0.40 -24.43 6.88
C ASN A 20 -1.48 -24.62 7.97
N PRO A 21 -2.11 -25.79 8.03
CA PRO A 21 -3.25 -26.04 8.93
C PRO A 21 -2.93 -25.99 10.42
N GLY A 22 -1.65 -25.93 10.79
CA GLY A 22 -1.19 -25.76 12.18
C GLY A 22 -0.90 -24.32 12.59
N ASN A 23 -0.96 -23.37 11.67
CA ASN A 23 -0.70 -21.97 11.95
C ASN A 23 -1.96 -21.27 12.46
N ASN A 24 -2.03 -21.04 13.76
CA ASN A 24 -3.10 -20.28 14.42
C ASN A 24 -2.78 -18.78 14.54
N ASN A 25 -1.74 -18.32 13.87
CA ASN A 25 -1.36 -16.91 13.89
C ASN A 25 -2.30 -16.09 13.00
N GLY A 26 -2.73 -14.96 13.53
CA GLY A 26 -3.63 -14.07 12.86
C GLY A 26 -2.97 -12.76 12.43
N ILE A 27 -3.78 -11.73 12.30
CA ILE A 27 -3.37 -10.37 12.00
C ILE A 27 -3.99 -9.46 13.07
N ILE A 28 -3.22 -8.49 13.54
CA ILE A 28 -3.74 -7.40 14.38
C ILE A 28 -3.57 -6.11 13.60
N ASP A 29 -4.70 -5.44 13.34
CA ASP A 29 -4.75 -4.12 12.74
C ASP A 29 -5.11 -3.08 13.81
N TYR A 30 -4.30 -2.05 13.96
CA TYR A 30 -4.65 -0.84 14.68
C TYR A 30 -4.86 0.30 13.68
N GLY A 31 -6.04 0.85 13.62
CA GLY A 31 -6.43 1.93 12.71
C GLY A 31 -6.76 3.22 13.47
N ILE A 32 -6.32 4.34 12.94
CA ILE A 32 -6.59 5.69 13.40
C ILE A 32 -7.34 6.43 12.30
N ASP A 33 -8.49 7.03 12.61
CA ASP A 33 -9.25 7.84 11.68
C ASP A 33 -8.55 9.17 11.37
N LEU A 34 -8.41 9.46 10.09
CA LEU A 34 -7.82 10.70 9.55
C LEU A 34 -8.84 11.56 8.78
N SER A 35 -10.14 11.28 8.89
CA SER A 35 -11.19 12.02 8.17
C SER A 35 -11.24 13.52 8.51
N GLY A 36 -10.66 13.92 9.63
CA GLY A 36 -10.52 15.32 10.03
C GLY A 36 -9.25 16.02 9.55
N CYS A 37 -8.35 15.30 8.88
CA CYS A 37 -7.10 15.86 8.37
C CYS A 37 -7.32 16.73 7.13
N SER A 38 -6.46 17.72 6.94
CA SER A 38 -6.39 18.47 5.69
C SER A 38 -5.84 17.60 4.56
N GLU A 39 -6.11 17.99 3.30
CA GLU A 39 -5.54 17.32 2.12
C GLU A 39 -3.99 17.30 2.18
N GLN A 40 -3.38 18.38 2.65
CA GLN A 40 -1.93 18.46 2.84
C GLN A 40 -1.44 17.48 3.91
N ASP A 41 -2.15 17.39 5.05
CA ASP A 41 -1.78 16.45 6.09
C ASP A 41 -1.90 14.99 5.65
N LEU A 42 -2.86 14.65 4.78
CA LEU A 42 -2.95 13.31 4.21
C LEU A 42 -1.74 12.99 3.32
N ILE A 43 -1.26 13.96 2.53
CA ILE A 43 -0.03 13.78 1.73
C ILE A 43 1.21 13.68 2.64
N PHE A 44 1.28 14.48 3.69
CA PHE A 44 2.36 14.34 4.67
C PHE A 44 2.33 12.99 5.37
N TRP A 45 1.13 12.46 5.69
CA TRP A 45 0.99 11.13 6.27
C TRP A 45 1.51 10.03 5.36
N ASP A 46 1.32 10.14 4.06
CA ASP A 46 1.88 9.20 3.08
C ASP A 46 3.41 9.10 3.25
N MET A 47 4.11 10.24 3.25
CA MET A 47 5.57 10.28 3.47
C MET A 47 5.99 9.88 4.90
N VAL A 48 5.18 10.19 5.89
CA VAL A 48 5.44 9.82 7.29
C VAL A 48 5.30 8.31 7.50
N THR A 49 4.34 7.67 6.84
CA THR A 49 4.19 6.20 6.91
C THR A 49 5.44 5.49 6.40
N ASP A 50 6.06 5.95 5.32
CA ASP A 50 7.30 5.38 4.80
C ASP A 50 8.46 5.46 5.81
N ILE A 51 8.53 6.54 6.58
CA ILE A 51 9.53 6.71 7.66
C ILE A 51 9.22 5.76 8.83
N LEU A 52 7.93 5.63 9.20
CA LEU A 52 7.51 4.80 10.33
C LEU A 52 7.56 3.30 10.01
N ASP A 53 7.43 2.92 8.73
CA ASP A 53 7.47 1.53 8.25
C ASP A 53 8.89 0.96 8.17
N GLN A 54 9.92 1.79 8.28
CA GLN A 54 11.31 1.31 8.25
C GLN A 54 11.60 0.37 9.42
N ASP A 55 12.27 -0.74 9.17
CA ASP A 55 12.68 -1.74 10.17
C ASP A 55 13.45 -1.14 11.36
N THR A 56 14.13 -0.02 11.14
CA THR A 56 14.88 0.72 12.15
C THR A 56 14.05 1.77 12.87
N SER A 57 12.77 1.93 12.54
CA SER A 57 11.91 2.94 13.14
C SER A 57 11.68 2.71 14.64
N ALA A 58 11.24 3.75 15.34
CA ALA A 58 10.93 3.69 16.77
C ALA A 58 9.83 2.67 17.08
N ILE A 59 8.87 2.48 16.16
CA ILE A 59 7.78 1.50 16.31
C ILE A 59 8.32 0.08 16.29
N HIS A 60 9.15 -0.25 15.30
CA HIS A 60 9.75 -1.58 15.17
C HIS A 60 10.70 -1.89 16.33
N ARG A 61 11.45 -0.89 16.82
CA ARG A 61 12.30 -1.06 18.02
C ARG A 61 11.46 -1.34 19.26
N ALA A 62 10.43 -0.54 19.51
CA ALA A 62 9.54 -0.72 20.65
C ALA A 62 8.80 -2.07 20.62
N ALA A 63 8.46 -2.56 19.43
CA ALA A 63 7.86 -3.88 19.24
C ALA A 63 8.85 -5.01 19.61
N ARG A 64 10.10 -4.94 19.11
CA ARG A 64 11.13 -5.92 19.45
C ARG A 64 11.44 -5.95 20.95
N GLU A 65 11.48 -4.81 21.61
CA GLU A 65 11.67 -4.72 23.08
C GLU A 65 10.56 -5.44 23.86
N LYS A 66 9.35 -5.50 23.29
CA LYS A 66 8.21 -6.25 23.85
C LYS A 66 8.16 -7.72 23.38
N GLY A 67 9.18 -8.19 22.64
CA GLY A 67 9.24 -9.55 22.15
C GLY A 67 8.37 -9.82 20.90
N LEU A 68 7.87 -8.78 20.25
CA LEU A 68 7.15 -8.86 18.99
C LEU A 68 8.16 -8.85 17.83
N ASN A 69 8.56 -10.03 17.37
CA ASN A 69 9.50 -10.21 16.24
C ASN A 69 8.76 -10.49 14.92
N ASN A 70 7.54 -10.05 14.82
CA ASN A 70 6.69 -10.21 13.67
C ASN A 70 6.93 -9.07 12.66
N VAL A 71 6.55 -9.29 11.41
CA VAL A 71 6.51 -8.21 10.41
C VAL A 71 5.45 -7.20 10.84
N ILE A 72 5.83 -5.95 10.91
CA ILE A 72 4.95 -4.82 11.13
C ILE A 72 4.90 -4.04 9.82
N GLU A 73 3.73 -3.56 9.46
CA GLU A 73 3.48 -2.74 8.29
C GLU A 73 2.76 -1.47 8.74
N VAL A 74 3.24 -0.32 8.29
CA VAL A 74 2.62 0.99 8.56
C VAL A 74 2.24 1.61 7.23
N TYR A 75 0.96 1.89 7.04
CA TYR A 75 0.49 2.43 5.79
C TYR A 75 -0.73 3.34 5.93
N LEU A 76 -0.89 4.21 4.95
CA LEU A 76 -2.05 5.07 4.79
C LEU A 76 -3.08 4.38 3.88
N ASP A 77 -4.33 4.28 4.35
CA ASP A 77 -5.44 3.78 3.54
C ASP A 77 -6.39 4.93 3.24
N THR A 78 -6.36 5.40 2.00
CA THR A 78 -7.22 6.48 1.49
C THR A 78 -8.37 5.98 0.62
N ALA A 79 -8.44 4.67 0.35
CA ALA A 79 -9.48 4.08 -0.49
C ALA A 79 -10.90 4.12 0.13
N PRO A 80 -11.08 3.91 1.46
CA PRO A 80 -12.40 4.05 2.06
C PRO A 80 -12.82 5.53 2.18
N ALA A 81 -14.12 5.75 2.36
CA ALA A 81 -14.68 7.08 2.61
C ALA A 81 -14.12 7.78 3.87
N LEU A 82 -13.46 7.01 4.74
CA LEU A 82 -12.76 7.49 5.92
C LEU A 82 -11.28 7.10 5.78
N PRO A 83 -10.40 8.03 5.36
CA PRO A 83 -8.97 7.78 5.31
C PRO A 83 -8.46 7.41 6.70
N SER A 84 -7.53 6.47 6.76
CA SER A 84 -7.02 5.96 8.03
C SER A 84 -5.53 5.63 7.98
N LEU A 85 -4.84 5.95 9.06
CA LEU A 85 -3.49 5.45 9.34
C LEU A 85 -3.61 4.06 9.94
N LYS A 86 -2.92 3.09 9.36
CA LYS A 86 -2.96 1.70 9.79
C LYS A 86 -1.60 1.17 10.19
N PHE A 87 -1.61 0.42 11.30
CA PHE A 87 -0.48 -0.35 11.80
C PHE A 87 -0.92 -1.82 11.83
N ARG A 88 -0.21 -2.69 11.15
CA ARG A 88 -0.53 -4.10 11.02
C ARG A 88 0.58 -4.96 11.58
N LEU A 89 0.24 -5.89 12.46
CA LEU A 89 1.12 -6.95 12.92
C LEU A 89 0.75 -8.26 12.22
N HIS A 90 1.63 -8.75 11.37
CA HIS A 90 1.46 -10.03 10.70
C HIS A 90 1.82 -11.21 11.60
N ASN A 91 1.23 -12.37 11.34
CA ASN A 91 1.49 -13.60 12.08
C ASN A 91 1.34 -13.43 13.61
N ALA A 92 0.41 -12.59 14.03
CA ALA A 92 0.16 -12.29 15.44
C ALA A 92 -0.41 -13.50 16.19
N LYS A 93 0.08 -13.73 17.39
CA LYS A 93 -0.47 -14.73 18.31
C LYS A 93 -1.67 -14.13 19.05
N PRO A 94 -2.62 -14.98 19.49
CA PRO A 94 -3.71 -14.52 20.33
C PRO A 94 -3.20 -13.77 21.58
N GLY A 95 -3.79 -12.61 21.89
CA GLY A 95 -3.45 -11.81 23.07
C GLY A 95 -2.30 -10.81 22.90
N GLN A 96 -1.68 -10.71 21.73
CA GLN A 96 -0.59 -9.74 21.48
C GLN A 96 -1.09 -8.30 21.16
N ASP A 97 -2.39 -8.08 21.10
CA ASP A 97 -2.98 -6.80 20.71
C ASP A 97 -2.63 -5.63 21.67
N GLU A 98 -2.58 -5.89 22.98
CA GLU A 98 -2.23 -4.84 23.96
C GLU A 98 -0.75 -4.48 23.89
N GLU A 99 0.13 -5.47 23.73
CA GLU A 99 1.57 -5.26 23.59
C GLU A 99 1.89 -4.54 22.28
N PHE A 100 1.21 -4.91 21.18
CA PHE A 100 1.35 -4.25 19.90
C PHE A 100 0.89 -2.79 19.95
N LEU A 101 -0.29 -2.52 20.48
CA LEU A 101 -0.79 -1.16 20.66
C LEU A 101 0.14 -0.31 21.54
N ALA A 102 0.67 -0.90 22.61
CA ALA A 102 1.64 -0.20 23.47
C ALA A 102 2.96 0.07 22.73
N ALA A 103 3.43 -0.83 21.85
CA ALA A 103 4.62 -0.61 21.04
C ALA A 103 4.42 0.54 20.05
N VAL A 104 3.29 0.56 19.33
CA VAL A 104 2.95 1.64 18.40
C VAL A 104 2.91 2.98 19.12
N LYS A 105 2.22 3.07 20.26
CA LYS A 105 2.15 4.32 21.05
C LYS A 105 3.51 4.75 21.57
N THR A 106 4.37 3.81 21.99
CA THR A 106 5.74 4.12 22.44
C THR A 106 6.55 4.69 21.30
N GLY A 107 6.51 4.08 20.12
CA GLY A 107 7.24 4.56 18.95
C GLY A 107 6.74 5.92 18.45
N LEU A 108 5.42 6.11 18.36
CA LEU A 108 4.84 7.41 17.99
C LEU A 108 5.23 8.50 18.98
N LYS A 109 5.24 8.19 20.29
CA LYS A 109 5.67 9.15 21.32
C LYS A 109 7.14 9.54 21.15
N GLU A 110 8.02 8.56 20.91
CA GLU A 110 9.43 8.85 20.67
C GLU A 110 9.63 9.76 19.47
N VAL A 111 8.93 9.48 18.35
CA VAL A 111 8.99 10.31 17.14
C VAL A 111 8.42 11.71 17.40
N SER A 112 7.32 11.84 18.12
CA SER A 112 6.73 13.16 18.42
C SER A 112 7.63 14.03 19.28
N GLU A 113 8.40 13.43 20.19
CA GLU A 113 9.30 14.15 21.10
C GLU A 113 10.65 14.45 20.45
N ASN A 114 11.22 13.50 19.72
CA ASN A 114 12.62 13.53 19.28
C ASN A 114 12.78 13.58 17.75
N GLY A 115 11.72 13.32 16.95
CA GLY A 115 11.83 13.08 15.52
C GLY A 115 12.55 11.75 15.23
N VAL A 116 13.19 11.69 14.07
CA VAL A 116 14.06 10.58 13.64
C VAL A 116 15.45 11.12 13.30
N SER A 117 16.45 10.25 13.11
CA SER A 117 17.76 10.73 12.67
C SER A 117 17.66 11.46 11.33
N SER A 118 18.42 12.52 11.14
CA SER A 118 18.45 13.28 9.88
C SER A 118 18.81 12.39 8.69
N ASP A 119 19.71 11.42 8.90
CA ASP A 119 20.10 10.47 7.85
C ASP A 119 18.93 9.60 7.40
N LEU A 120 18.14 9.07 8.35
CA LEU A 120 16.95 8.27 8.03
C LEU A 120 15.89 9.14 7.33
N PHE A 121 15.61 10.32 7.84
CA PHE A 121 14.64 11.27 7.28
C PHE A 121 14.94 11.55 5.80
N HIS A 122 16.18 11.99 5.52
CA HIS A 122 16.58 12.30 4.16
C HIS A 122 16.76 11.08 3.26
N ALA A 123 17.15 9.93 3.81
CA ALA A 123 17.28 8.70 3.02
C ALA A 123 15.92 8.26 2.47
N VAL A 124 14.90 8.19 3.33
CA VAL A 124 13.54 7.78 2.92
C VAL A 124 12.96 8.76 1.91
N LEU A 125 13.06 10.06 2.14
CA LEU A 125 12.53 11.05 1.19
C LEU A 125 13.27 11.05 -0.17
N LYS A 126 14.57 10.76 -0.18
CA LYS A 126 15.31 10.58 -1.43
C LYS A 126 14.90 9.31 -2.17
N GLU A 127 14.60 8.23 -1.44
CA GLU A 127 14.06 7.00 -2.00
C GLU A 127 12.69 7.23 -2.62
N ASN A 128 11.80 7.96 -1.94
CA ASN A 128 10.49 8.35 -2.48
C ASN A 128 10.65 9.18 -3.76
N ARG A 129 11.53 10.17 -3.76
CA ARG A 129 11.81 10.96 -4.96
C ARG A 129 12.38 10.13 -6.11
N LEU A 130 13.23 9.16 -5.81
CA LEU A 130 13.74 8.21 -6.81
C LEU A 130 12.60 7.34 -7.36
N SER A 131 11.74 6.81 -6.50
CA SER A 131 10.56 6.03 -6.89
C SER A 131 9.65 6.81 -7.81
N ASP A 132 9.36 8.08 -7.50
CA ASP A 132 8.58 8.99 -8.36
C ASP A 132 9.23 9.16 -9.75
N CYS A 133 10.55 9.34 -9.78
CA CYS A 133 11.29 9.44 -11.04
C CYS A 133 11.20 8.16 -11.87
N LEU A 134 11.32 6.98 -11.23
CA LEU A 134 11.19 5.69 -11.89
C LEU A 134 9.77 5.45 -12.40
N THR A 135 8.76 5.82 -11.63
CA THR A 135 7.35 5.74 -12.04
C THR A 135 7.07 6.57 -13.28
N ARG A 136 7.73 7.74 -13.42
CA ARG A 136 7.60 8.60 -14.62
C ARG A 136 8.23 7.99 -15.88
N GLU A 137 9.10 7.00 -15.75
CA GLU A 137 9.67 6.22 -16.86
C GLU A 137 8.92 4.89 -17.09
N ALA A 138 7.88 4.59 -16.29
CA ALA A 138 7.11 3.35 -16.41
C ALA A 138 6.27 3.30 -17.70
N PRO A 139 6.11 2.12 -18.34
CA PRO A 139 5.37 1.99 -19.59
C PRO A 139 3.90 2.42 -19.52
N HIS A 140 3.31 2.41 -18.33
CA HIS A 140 1.89 2.74 -18.09
C HIS A 140 1.70 4.04 -17.33
N LEU A 141 2.60 5.00 -17.49
CA LEU A 141 2.55 6.29 -16.78
C LEU A 141 1.18 6.97 -16.88
N GLY A 142 0.57 7.00 -18.07
CA GLY A 142 -0.74 7.62 -18.26
C GLY A 142 -1.84 6.97 -17.40
N PHE A 143 -1.77 5.67 -17.19
CA PHE A 143 -2.70 4.95 -16.32
C PHE A 143 -2.48 5.38 -14.85
N HIS A 144 -1.25 5.37 -14.36
CA HIS A 144 -0.92 5.79 -12.99
C HIS A 144 -1.35 7.23 -12.71
N ILE A 145 -1.05 8.16 -13.63
CA ILE A 145 -1.47 9.56 -13.50
C ILE A 145 -3.00 9.66 -13.43
N SER A 146 -3.72 8.95 -14.30
CA SER A 146 -5.18 8.98 -14.34
C SER A 146 -5.80 8.37 -13.07
N GLU A 147 -5.20 7.31 -12.54
CA GLU A 147 -5.63 6.67 -11.30
C GLU A 147 -5.49 7.62 -10.11
N GLU A 148 -4.35 8.24 -9.92
CA GLU A 148 -4.11 9.17 -8.80
C GLU A 148 -5.00 10.42 -8.89
N ILE A 149 -5.14 11.00 -10.08
CA ILE A 149 -6.07 12.12 -10.29
C ILE A 149 -7.51 11.68 -10.02
N GLY A 150 -7.91 10.49 -10.48
CA GLY A 150 -9.25 9.94 -10.28
C GLY A 150 -9.58 9.69 -8.81
N LYS A 151 -8.66 9.11 -8.05
CA LYS A 151 -8.78 8.93 -6.59
C LYS A 151 -8.95 10.26 -5.88
N TYR A 152 -8.08 11.22 -6.17
CA TYR A 152 -8.11 12.53 -5.56
C TYR A 152 -9.40 13.31 -5.92
N TRP A 153 -9.77 13.29 -7.19
CA TRP A 153 -11.00 13.93 -7.67
C TRP A 153 -12.25 13.34 -7.03
N SER A 154 -12.33 12.02 -6.92
CA SER A 154 -13.50 11.34 -6.34
C SER A 154 -13.78 11.72 -4.88
N THR A 155 -12.76 12.18 -4.15
CA THR A 155 -12.85 12.53 -2.73
C THR A 155 -12.88 14.03 -2.47
N THR A 156 -12.30 14.84 -3.36
CA THR A 156 -12.09 16.28 -3.14
C THR A 156 -12.77 17.18 -4.16
N ASP A 157 -13.30 16.63 -5.26
CA ASP A 157 -13.81 17.39 -6.41
C ASP A 157 -12.74 18.28 -7.11
N LYS A 158 -11.46 17.94 -6.91
CA LYS A 158 -10.28 18.65 -7.46
C LYS A 158 -9.42 17.73 -8.30
N THR A 159 -8.64 18.29 -9.23
CA THR A 159 -7.75 17.54 -10.14
C THR A 159 -6.27 17.88 -9.96
N GLY A 160 -5.94 18.80 -9.04
CA GLY A 160 -4.58 19.34 -8.86
C GLY A 160 -3.66 18.51 -7.96
N TYR A 161 -3.86 17.19 -7.86
CA TYR A 161 -3.11 16.30 -6.97
C TYR A 161 -1.59 16.45 -7.08
N PHE A 162 -1.03 16.34 -8.29
CA PHE A 162 0.42 16.37 -8.46
C PHE A 162 1.05 17.71 -8.09
N THR A 163 0.37 18.83 -8.35
CA THR A 163 0.86 20.15 -7.91
C THR A 163 0.86 20.25 -6.39
N LEU A 164 -0.18 19.72 -5.73
CA LEU A 164 -0.25 19.69 -4.27
C LEU A 164 0.81 18.78 -3.69
N TYR A 165 0.98 17.58 -4.25
CA TYR A 165 1.99 16.61 -3.82
C TYR A 165 3.40 17.18 -3.90
N GLU A 166 3.80 17.78 -5.04
CA GLU A 166 5.13 18.38 -5.19
C GLU A 166 5.38 19.50 -4.18
N ASN A 167 4.39 20.36 -3.94
CA ASN A 167 4.51 21.42 -2.94
C ASN A 167 4.66 20.85 -1.51
N CYS A 168 3.90 19.81 -1.19
CA CYS A 168 4.00 19.13 0.10
C CYS A 168 5.36 18.43 0.25
N PHE A 169 5.83 17.74 -0.80
CA PHE A 169 7.12 17.07 -0.79
C PHE A 169 8.25 18.06 -0.53
N ASP A 170 8.29 19.16 -1.29
CA ASP A 170 9.34 20.18 -1.12
C ASP A 170 9.30 20.80 0.28
N THR A 171 8.10 21.06 0.81
CA THR A 171 7.91 21.57 2.17
C THR A 171 8.43 20.61 3.22
N PHE A 172 8.09 19.31 3.08
CA PHE A 172 8.49 18.28 4.02
C PHE A 172 9.99 17.97 3.94
N PHE A 173 10.54 17.93 2.72
CA PHE A 173 11.97 17.71 2.50
C PHE A 173 12.85 18.82 3.11
N GLN A 174 12.35 20.06 3.16
CA GLN A 174 13.04 21.21 3.75
C GLN A 174 12.79 21.36 5.25
N ASP A 175 11.96 20.53 5.86
CA ASP A 175 11.66 20.59 7.30
C ASP A 175 12.78 19.94 8.14
N GLU A 176 13.93 20.61 8.17
CA GLU A 176 15.12 20.17 8.92
C GLU A 176 14.86 19.92 10.42
N LYS A 177 13.85 20.58 11.00
CA LYS A 177 13.43 20.38 12.38
C LYS A 177 12.45 19.26 12.57
N GLN A 178 11.94 18.71 11.46
CA GLN A 178 10.92 17.67 11.44
C GLN A 178 9.65 18.05 12.24
N ASP A 179 9.29 19.35 12.19
CA ASP A 179 8.15 19.85 12.95
C ASP A 179 6.83 19.23 12.45
N ILE A 180 6.72 18.97 11.14
CA ILE A 180 5.55 18.30 10.54
C ILE A 180 5.47 16.84 11.00
N LEU A 181 6.57 16.09 10.89
CA LEU A 181 6.65 14.69 11.34
C LEU A 181 6.28 14.56 12.82
N ARG A 182 6.88 15.40 13.66
CA ARG A 182 6.67 15.39 15.12
C ARG A 182 5.23 15.74 15.47
N ARG A 183 4.65 16.73 14.82
CA ARG A 183 3.25 17.12 15.01
C ARG A 183 2.32 15.97 14.66
N LEU A 184 2.45 15.38 13.46
CA LEU A 184 1.60 14.30 13.02
C LEU A 184 1.70 13.07 13.94
N ALA A 185 2.91 12.68 14.33
CA ALA A 185 3.10 11.59 15.27
C ALA A 185 2.45 11.89 16.64
N GLY A 186 2.49 13.16 17.09
CA GLY A 186 1.82 13.62 18.30
C GLY A 186 0.29 13.56 18.20
N ASP A 187 -0.27 13.99 17.08
CA ASP A 187 -1.72 13.94 16.82
C ASP A 187 -2.24 12.50 16.81
N ALA A 188 -1.45 11.56 16.28
CA ALA A 188 -1.79 10.13 16.25
C ALA A 188 -1.79 9.46 17.65
N LEU A 189 -1.21 10.09 18.69
CA LEU A 189 -1.27 9.56 20.05
C LEU A 189 -2.64 9.75 20.72
N THR A 190 -3.40 10.75 20.29
CA THR A 190 -4.70 11.11 20.87
C THR A 190 -5.80 11.22 19.80
N PRO A 191 -6.00 10.16 19.01
CA PRO A 191 -6.98 10.21 17.93
C PRO A 191 -8.41 10.32 18.49
N SER A 192 -9.28 11.03 17.78
CA SER A 192 -10.71 11.11 18.13
C SER A 192 -11.42 9.76 17.96
N LEU A 193 -11.00 9.00 16.95
CA LEU A 193 -11.54 7.68 16.64
C LEU A 193 -10.39 6.73 16.27
N SER A 194 -10.37 5.55 16.90
CA SER A 194 -9.44 4.49 16.57
C SER A 194 -10.01 3.11 16.88
N ALA A 195 -9.46 2.08 16.25
CA ALA A 195 -9.91 0.71 16.45
C ALA A 195 -8.74 -0.28 16.41
N VAL A 196 -8.85 -1.35 17.19
CA VAL A 196 -8.02 -2.55 17.07
C VAL A 196 -8.90 -3.70 16.59
N VAL A 197 -8.50 -4.35 15.50
CA VAL A 197 -9.15 -5.54 14.98
C VAL A 197 -8.16 -6.70 15.01
N THR A 198 -8.47 -7.73 15.76
CA THR A 198 -7.70 -8.98 15.77
C THR A 198 -8.41 -9.99 14.89
N THR A 199 -7.81 -10.34 13.77
CA THR A 199 -8.33 -11.35 12.85
C THR A 199 -7.61 -12.67 13.11
N VAL A 200 -8.37 -13.71 13.42
CA VAL A 200 -7.83 -15.06 13.69
C VAL A 200 -8.27 -16.03 12.60
N PRO A 201 -7.39 -16.91 12.13
CA PRO A 201 -7.76 -17.94 11.17
C PRO A 201 -8.65 -18.99 11.83
N LYS A 202 -9.72 -19.37 11.13
CA LYS A 202 -10.67 -20.41 11.57
C LYS A 202 -10.70 -21.53 10.54
N PRO A 203 -10.19 -22.73 10.90
CA PRO A 203 -10.29 -23.90 10.03
C PRO A 203 -11.75 -24.24 9.71
N GLY A 204 -12.04 -24.64 8.47
CA GLY A 204 -13.38 -25.00 8.01
C GLY A 204 -14.32 -23.80 7.75
N LEU A 205 -13.85 -22.56 7.93
CA LEU A 205 -14.69 -21.38 7.69
C LEU A 205 -14.96 -21.18 6.19
N ALA A 206 -13.99 -21.46 5.33
CA ALA A 206 -14.16 -21.33 3.88
C ALA A 206 -15.26 -22.26 3.36
N GLU A 207 -15.22 -23.53 3.79
CA GLU A 207 -16.22 -24.54 3.46
C GLU A 207 -17.60 -24.14 3.99
N ALA A 208 -17.67 -23.71 5.25
CA ALA A 208 -18.94 -23.26 5.84
C ALA A 208 -19.54 -22.04 5.10
N MET A 209 -18.72 -21.08 4.69
CA MET A 209 -19.16 -19.93 3.91
C MET A 209 -19.64 -20.34 2.50
N GLU A 210 -19.00 -21.30 1.86
CA GLU A 210 -19.44 -21.79 0.55
C GLU A 210 -20.75 -22.59 0.66
N GLU A 211 -20.90 -23.43 1.70
CA GLU A 211 -22.16 -24.10 1.98
C GLU A 211 -23.31 -23.14 2.25
N GLU A 212 -23.07 -22.09 3.05
CA GLU A 212 -24.07 -21.03 3.32
C GLU A 212 -24.46 -20.30 2.02
N LYS A 213 -23.48 -19.96 1.20
CA LYS A 213 -23.71 -19.34 -0.11
C LYS A 213 -24.51 -20.23 -1.04
N GLU A 214 -24.17 -21.52 -1.14
CA GLU A 214 -24.93 -22.47 -1.94
C GLU A 214 -26.37 -22.59 -1.45
N GLN A 215 -26.58 -22.68 -0.14
CA GLN A 215 -27.90 -22.75 0.45
C GLN A 215 -28.70 -21.47 0.13
N TYR A 216 -28.11 -20.30 0.32
CA TYR A 216 -28.72 -19.03 -0.04
C TYR A 216 -29.13 -18.97 -1.52
N LEU A 217 -28.26 -19.42 -2.43
CA LEU A 217 -28.53 -19.45 -3.87
C LEU A 217 -29.66 -20.44 -4.21
N LYS A 218 -29.73 -21.61 -3.55
CA LYS A 218 -30.81 -22.59 -3.72
C LYS A 218 -32.15 -22.00 -3.27
N GLU A 219 -32.20 -21.35 -2.11
CA GLU A 219 -33.41 -20.70 -1.57
C GLU A 219 -33.84 -19.54 -2.47
N LYS A 220 -32.88 -18.70 -2.90
CA LYS A 220 -33.16 -17.60 -3.82
C LYS A 220 -33.75 -18.11 -5.13
N LYS A 221 -33.15 -19.15 -5.73
CA LYS A 221 -33.67 -19.77 -6.95
C LYS A 221 -35.07 -20.35 -6.77
N ALA A 222 -35.35 -20.98 -5.62
CA ALA A 222 -36.66 -21.53 -5.32
C ALA A 222 -37.73 -20.46 -5.10
N SER A 223 -37.35 -19.25 -4.66
CA SER A 223 -38.26 -18.11 -4.47
C SER A 223 -38.63 -17.39 -5.75
N LEU A 224 -37.87 -17.59 -6.85
CA LEU A 224 -38.11 -16.94 -8.13
C LEU A 224 -39.25 -17.62 -8.90
N SER A 225 -40.13 -16.83 -9.47
CA SER A 225 -41.13 -17.33 -10.44
C SER A 225 -40.48 -17.70 -11.76
N LYS A 226 -41.16 -18.56 -12.55
CA LYS A 226 -40.68 -18.93 -13.89
C LYS A 226 -40.42 -17.71 -14.79
N LYS A 227 -41.22 -16.65 -14.63
CA LYS A 227 -41.03 -15.42 -15.42
C LYS A 227 -39.74 -14.69 -15.03
N GLU A 228 -39.44 -14.62 -13.74
CA GLU A 228 -38.22 -13.98 -13.24
C GLU A 228 -36.98 -14.78 -13.63
N ILE A 229 -37.04 -16.11 -13.60
CA ILE A 229 -35.95 -16.97 -14.07
C ILE A 229 -35.68 -16.75 -15.56
N LEU A 230 -36.73 -16.72 -16.41
CA LEU A 230 -36.55 -16.47 -17.85
C LEU A 230 -35.96 -15.08 -18.10
N LYS A 231 -36.44 -14.05 -17.37
CA LYS A 231 -35.90 -12.71 -17.48
C LYS A 231 -34.41 -12.67 -17.07
N LEU A 232 -34.06 -13.30 -15.96
CA LEU A 232 -32.66 -13.38 -15.50
C LEU A 232 -31.73 -14.06 -16.51
N MET A 233 -32.25 -15.12 -17.18
CA MET A 233 -31.51 -15.80 -18.25
C MET A 233 -31.31 -14.88 -19.46
N GLU A 234 -32.33 -14.12 -19.86
CA GLU A 234 -32.26 -13.15 -20.95
C GLU A 234 -31.28 -12.01 -20.60
N ASP A 235 -31.43 -11.37 -19.43
CA ASP A 235 -30.55 -10.31 -18.95
C ASP A 235 -29.07 -10.79 -18.87
N THR A 236 -28.85 -12.04 -18.45
CA THR A 236 -27.51 -12.64 -18.39
C THR A 236 -26.93 -12.84 -19.78
N LYS A 237 -27.74 -13.31 -20.73
CA LYS A 237 -27.31 -13.46 -22.11
C LYS A 237 -27.00 -12.11 -22.77
N ASP A 238 -27.82 -11.11 -22.54
CA ASP A 238 -27.60 -9.76 -23.05
C ASP A 238 -26.33 -9.15 -22.48
N PHE A 239 -26.10 -9.34 -21.16
CA PHE A 239 -24.85 -8.94 -20.51
C PHE A 239 -23.62 -9.66 -21.12
N GLN A 240 -23.71 -10.98 -21.38
CA GLN A 240 -22.62 -11.72 -22.02
C GLN A 240 -22.33 -11.20 -23.43
N ILE A 241 -23.38 -10.94 -24.22
CA ILE A 241 -23.23 -10.36 -25.57
C ILE A 241 -22.58 -8.97 -25.46
N TRP A 242 -23.04 -8.14 -24.55
CA TRP A 242 -22.47 -6.80 -24.34
C TRP A 242 -21.00 -6.87 -23.90
N ASN A 243 -20.68 -7.76 -22.96
CA ASN A 243 -19.33 -7.92 -22.44
C ASN A 243 -18.34 -8.53 -23.44
N GLN A 244 -18.84 -9.31 -24.41
CA GLN A 244 -18.05 -9.91 -25.51
C GLN A 244 -18.01 -9.02 -26.75
N ASN A 245 -18.78 -7.93 -26.75
CA ASN A 245 -18.90 -7.07 -27.91
C ASN A 245 -17.72 -6.08 -27.93
N ASP A 246 -16.71 -6.43 -28.71
CA ASP A 246 -15.48 -5.65 -28.94
C ASP A 246 -15.73 -4.39 -29.81
N GLN A 247 -16.98 -3.90 -29.90
CA GLN A 247 -17.30 -2.65 -30.63
C GLN A 247 -16.90 -1.40 -29.81
N CYS A 248 -15.80 -1.46 -29.09
CA CYS A 248 -15.13 -0.24 -28.67
C CYS A 248 -14.60 0.48 -29.89
N ASN A 249 -14.91 1.76 -30.03
CA ASN A 249 -14.17 2.60 -30.95
C ASN A 249 -12.69 2.55 -30.55
N LEU A 250 -11.86 1.94 -31.36
CA LEU A 250 -10.42 1.78 -31.11
C LEU A 250 -9.60 2.95 -31.67
N ASP A 251 -10.25 4.01 -32.18
CA ASP A 251 -9.59 5.17 -32.80
C ASP A 251 -8.67 5.92 -31.81
N PHE A 252 -8.86 5.70 -30.49
CA PHE A 252 -7.99 6.27 -29.46
C PHE A 252 -6.77 5.40 -29.14
N LEU A 253 -6.72 4.17 -29.63
CA LEU A 253 -5.55 3.31 -29.42
C LEU A 253 -4.41 3.76 -30.34
N ILE A 254 -3.21 3.73 -29.77
CA ILE A 254 -1.97 3.92 -30.51
C ILE A 254 -1.91 2.91 -31.65
N GLN A 255 -1.83 3.38 -32.87
CA GLN A 255 -1.71 2.54 -34.04
C GLN A 255 -0.23 2.17 -34.27
N PRO A 256 0.07 1.06 -34.99
CA PRO A 256 1.45 0.70 -35.31
C PRO A 256 2.27 1.83 -35.95
N GLU A 257 1.59 2.71 -36.70
CA GLU A 257 2.18 3.87 -37.37
C GLU A 257 2.56 5.00 -36.42
N ASP A 258 1.93 5.06 -35.23
CA ASP A 258 2.19 6.04 -34.18
C ASP A 258 3.41 5.66 -33.31
N LEU A 259 3.84 4.39 -33.42
CA LEU A 259 4.97 3.90 -32.64
C LEU A 259 6.28 4.46 -33.23
N PRO A 260 7.19 4.96 -32.40
CA PRO A 260 8.53 5.27 -32.87
C PRO A 260 9.15 4.01 -33.48
N GLY A 261 9.92 4.18 -34.53
CA GLY A 261 10.66 3.07 -35.12
C GLY A 261 11.53 2.35 -34.06
N PRO A 262 12.01 1.13 -34.35
CA PRO A 262 12.83 0.39 -33.40
C PRO A 262 13.99 1.25 -32.93
N GLU A 263 14.14 1.33 -31.60
CA GLU A 263 15.30 2.00 -31.02
C GLU A 263 16.58 1.30 -31.46
N ALA A 264 17.63 2.08 -31.67
CA ALA A 264 18.94 1.52 -31.95
C ALA A 264 19.38 0.61 -30.78
N GLU A 265 19.92 -0.55 -31.09
CA GLU A 265 20.45 -1.43 -30.05
C GLU A 265 21.44 -0.66 -29.15
N PRO A 266 21.35 -0.81 -27.82
CA PRO A 266 22.24 -0.12 -26.91
C PRO A 266 23.69 -0.52 -27.17
N VAL A 267 24.56 0.46 -27.34
CA VAL A 267 26.00 0.21 -27.52
C VAL A 267 26.57 -0.17 -26.15
N ILE A 268 27.04 -1.41 -26.04
CA ILE A 268 27.75 -1.90 -24.86
C ILE A 268 29.24 -1.63 -25.02
N SER A 269 29.80 -0.89 -24.11
CA SER A 269 31.26 -0.63 -24.02
C SER A 269 31.87 -1.48 -22.93
N GLU A 270 32.95 -2.14 -23.22
CA GLU A 270 33.75 -2.92 -22.25
C GLU A 270 34.99 -2.13 -21.84
N THR A 271 35.23 -2.04 -20.54
CA THR A 271 36.42 -1.43 -19.95
C THR A 271 36.92 -2.26 -18.80
N VAL A 272 38.20 -2.14 -18.46
CA VAL A 272 38.78 -2.78 -17.28
C VAL A 272 39.26 -1.70 -16.32
N LEU A 273 38.67 -1.68 -15.12
CA LEU A 273 39.03 -0.78 -14.04
C LEU A 273 39.58 -1.56 -12.86
N HIS A 274 40.86 -1.39 -12.54
CA HIS A 274 41.51 -2.09 -11.42
C HIS A 274 41.30 -3.62 -11.47
N ASP A 275 41.51 -4.22 -12.63
CA ASP A 275 41.31 -5.65 -12.92
C ASP A 275 39.85 -6.14 -12.84
N ILE A 276 38.92 -5.24 -12.76
CA ILE A 276 37.48 -5.55 -12.80
C ILE A 276 36.96 -5.28 -14.22
N HIS A 277 36.35 -6.28 -14.84
CA HIS A 277 35.67 -6.12 -16.11
C HIS A 277 34.35 -5.35 -15.92
N CYS A 278 34.22 -4.21 -16.59
CA CYS A 278 33.05 -3.34 -16.52
C CYS A 278 32.37 -3.29 -17.87
N LEU A 279 31.10 -3.64 -17.91
CA LEU A 279 30.24 -3.42 -19.06
C LEU A 279 29.42 -2.16 -18.78
N SER A 280 29.40 -1.22 -19.71
CA SER A 280 28.62 -0.01 -19.59
C SER A 280 27.77 0.22 -20.84
N SER A 281 26.55 0.66 -20.64
CA SER A 281 25.65 1.10 -21.71
C SER A 281 25.04 2.43 -21.34
N ALA A 282 25.04 3.37 -22.27
CA ALA A 282 24.33 4.63 -22.09
C ALA A 282 22.83 4.39 -22.33
N VAL A 283 22.07 4.39 -21.27
CA VAL A 283 20.59 4.36 -21.33
C VAL A 283 20.10 5.77 -21.00
N SER A 284 19.09 6.24 -21.73
CA SER A 284 18.52 7.57 -21.51
C SER A 284 17.59 7.58 -20.28
N LEU A 285 18.17 7.36 -19.11
CA LEU A 285 17.48 7.52 -17.84
C LEU A 285 17.84 8.91 -17.28
N LYS A 286 16.92 9.83 -17.27
CA LYS A 286 17.13 11.23 -16.86
C LYS A 286 17.77 11.40 -15.49
N GLY A 287 19.11 11.36 -15.43
CA GLY A 287 19.87 11.53 -14.19
C GLY A 287 19.97 10.30 -13.30
N ILE A 288 19.53 9.13 -13.76
CA ILE A 288 19.61 7.86 -13.01
C ILE A 288 20.72 7.01 -13.61
N GLY A 289 21.60 6.48 -12.75
CA GLY A 289 22.61 5.48 -13.09
C GLY A 289 22.30 4.17 -12.38
N CYS A 290 22.20 3.06 -13.13
CA CYS A 290 22.07 1.73 -12.56
C CYS A 290 23.43 1.04 -12.52
N TYR A 291 23.80 0.51 -11.36
CA TYR A 291 25.04 -0.24 -11.15
C TYR A 291 24.71 -1.65 -10.66
N GLN A 292 25.23 -2.67 -11.34
CA GLN A 292 25.11 -4.05 -10.92
C GLN A 292 26.51 -4.61 -10.66
N LEU A 293 26.72 -5.18 -9.49
CA LEU A 293 27.98 -5.80 -9.09
C LEU A 293 27.78 -7.33 -9.04
N PHE A 294 28.61 -8.04 -9.78
CA PHE A 294 28.61 -9.49 -9.81
C PHE A 294 29.84 -10.01 -9.10
N PHE A 295 29.64 -10.88 -8.13
CA PHE A 295 30.74 -11.53 -7.38
C PHE A 295 30.72 -13.02 -7.68
N ASP A 296 31.91 -13.56 -8.07
CA ASP A 296 32.05 -15.00 -8.12
C ASP A 296 32.22 -15.57 -6.70
N ILE A 297 31.21 -16.32 -6.29
CA ILE A 297 31.17 -16.98 -4.97
C ILE A 297 31.46 -18.48 -5.07
N SER A 298 31.88 -19.00 -6.22
CA SER A 298 32.13 -20.44 -6.44
C SER A 298 33.20 -21.03 -5.51
N GLY A 299 34.05 -20.17 -4.95
CA GLY A 299 35.11 -20.57 -4.00
C GLY A 299 34.70 -20.44 -2.51
N LEU A 300 33.49 -20.02 -2.19
CA LEU A 300 33.03 -19.95 -0.81
C LEU A 300 32.45 -21.30 -0.37
N ALA A 301 32.77 -21.68 0.85
CA ALA A 301 32.15 -22.87 1.45
C ALA A 301 30.66 -22.65 1.63
N PRO A 302 29.79 -23.68 1.43
CA PRO A 302 28.36 -23.59 1.59
C PRO A 302 27.95 -23.31 3.04
#